data_9ed402fcb8f4c3c4fabb9c97aadb9f21
#
_entry.id   9ed402fcb8f4c3c4fabb9c97aadb9f21
#
_cell.length_a   1.000
_cell.length_b   1.000
_cell.length_c   1.000
_cell.angle_alpha   90.00
_cell.angle_beta   90.00
_cell.angle_gamma   90.00
#
_symmetry.space_group_name_H-M   'P 1'
#
loop_
_entity.id
_entity.type
_entity.pdbx_description
1 polymer ?
#
loop_
_entity_poly.entity_id
_entity_poly.type
_entity_poly.pdbx_seq_one_letter_code
_entity_poly.pdbx_strand_id
1 'polypeptide(L)'
;MGKKYLTKITPKQQKFIDIYTSKYGELSATDCAIKAGYDRESAHTRASELLDWRKNPEVVREIDARQIGNKEVWLIDKLKHLANLTRIQQEARAKGQYGVAIKAEELKGKVQGFYVDRN
;
A
#
# COMPACT_ATOMS: atom_id res chain seq x y z
N MET A 1 -15.49 25.25 15.28
CA MET A 1 -14.94 25.19 16.11
C MET A 1 -14.16 24.03 16.46
N GLY A 2 -14.59 23.02 16.82
CA GLY A 2 -13.84 21.93 17.23
C GLY A 2 -12.88 21.34 16.27
N LYS A 3 -12.92 21.67 15.04
CA LYS A 3 -12.10 21.05 14.11
C LYS A 3 -10.70 21.42 14.12
N LYS A 4 -10.40 22.59 14.50
CA LYS A 4 -9.06 23.05 14.47
C LYS A 4 -8.13 22.27 15.29
N TYR A 5 -8.54 21.88 16.44
CA TYR A 5 -7.62 21.21 17.29
C TYR A 5 -7.59 19.72 17.02
N LEU A 6 -8.36 19.27 16.07
CA LEU A 6 -8.28 17.89 15.69
C LEU A 6 -7.11 17.66 14.76
N THR A 7 -6.59 18.71 14.15
CA THR A 7 -5.49 18.53 13.25
C THR A 7 -4.34 19.39 13.62
N LYS A 8 -3.29 18.78 14.11
CA LYS A 8 -2.05 19.46 14.34
C LYS A 8 -1.14 19.22 13.15
N ILE A 9 -1.70 18.74 12.08
CA ILE A 9 -0.95 18.42 10.86
C ILE A 9 -0.91 19.63 9.97
N THR A 10 0.28 20.08 9.61
CA THR A 10 0.46 21.22 8.72
C THR A 10 0.16 20.81 7.28
N PRO A 11 -0.11 21.77 6.37
CA PRO A 11 -0.34 21.44 4.96
C PRO A 11 0.82 20.68 4.33
N LYS A 12 2.04 21.00 4.70
CA LYS A 12 3.22 20.32 4.17
C LYS A 12 3.29 18.87 4.68
N GLN A 13 2.99 18.69 5.96
CA GLN A 13 2.93 17.35 6.54
C GLN A 13 1.81 16.53 5.89
N GLN A 14 0.66 17.19 5.58
CA GLN A 14 -0.44 16.52 4.92
C GLN A 14 -0.01 16.02 3.53
N LYS A 15 0.74 16.83 2.80
CA LYS A 15 1.25 16.43 1.50
C LYS A 15 2.21 15.24 1.63
N PHE A 16 3.06 15.27 2.66
CA PHE A 16 3.96 14.16 2.90
C PHE A 16 3.18 12.86 3.16
N ILE A 17 2.15 12.94 4.00
CA ILE A 17 1.32 11.78 4.30
C ILE A 17 0.66 11.24 3.03
N ASP A 18 0.09 12.13 2.21
CA ASP A 18 -0.58 11.74 0.98
C ASP A 18 0.38 11.03 0.02
N ILE A 19 1.57 11.57 -0.16
CA ILE A 19 2.56 11.00 -1.07
C ILE A 19 3.13 9.70 -0.51
N TYR A 20 3.49 9.70 0.76
CA TYR A 20 4.10 8.54 1.40
C TYR A 20 3.17 7.33 1.37
N THR A 21 1.89 7.53 1.67
CA THR A 21 0.93 6.42 1.70
C THR A 21 0.53 5.95 0.32
N SER A 22 0.41 6.86 -0.66
CA SER A 22 0.03 6.48 -2.01
C SER A 22 1.19 5.89 -2.81
N LYS A 23 2.43 6.28 -2.49
CA LYS A 23 3.62 5.77 -3.18
C LYS A 23 4.47 4.86 -2.30
N TYR A 24 3.84 4.26 -1.32
CA TYR A 24 4.54 3.39 -0.38
C TYR A 24 5.21 2.24 -1.13
N GLY A 25 6.50 2.06 -0.90
CA GLY A 25 7.26 1.03 -1.59
C GLY A 25 7.85 1.47 -2.93
N GLU A 26 7.38 2.61 -3.48
CA GLU A 26 7.90 3.11 -4.76
C GLU A 26 8.87 4.25 -4.56
N LEU A 27 8.60 5.12 -3.59
CA LEU A 27 9.46 6.26 -3.29
C LEU A 27 9.98 6.13 -1.87
N SER A 28 11.21 6.58 -1.65
CA SER A 28 11.77 6.62 -0.29
C SER A 28 11.08 7.72 0.49
N ALA A 29 11.16 7.66 1.82
CA ALA A 29 10.60 8.70 2.68
C ALA A 29 11.23 10.05 2.38
N THR A 30 12.53 10.08 2.09
CA THR A 30 13.23 11.30 1.74
C THR A 30 12.67 11.91 0.46
N ASP A 31 12.43 11.10 -0.57
CA ASP A 31 11.85 11.58 -1.82
C ASP A 31 10.43 12.10 -1.60
N CYS A 32 9.66 11.45 -0.74
CA CYS A 32 8.32 11.92 -0.40
C CYS A 32 8.38 13.28 0.27
N ALA A 33 9.36 13.50 1.15
CA ALA A 33 9.53 14.78 1.81
C ALA A 33 9.88 15.88 0.80
N ILE A 34 10.77 15.58 -0.15
CA ILE A 34 11.13 16.54 -1.19
C ILE A 34 9.90 16.91 -2.01
N LYS A 35 9.13 15.93 -2.42
CA LYS A 35 7.91 16.17 -3.19
C LYS A 35 6.85 16.92 -2.40
N ALA A 36 6.86 16.78 -1.10
CA ALA A 36 5.92 17.50 -0.24
C ALA A 36 6.32 18.97 -0.03
N GLY A 37 7.52 19.34 -0.43
CA GLY A 37 7.97 20.72 -0.35
C GLY A 37 9.06 20.99 0.66
N TYR A 38 9.62 19.96 1.28
CA TYR A 38 10.74 20.15 2.21
C TYR A 38 12.04 20.32 1.42
N ASP A 39 12.98 21.09 2.00
CA ASP A 39 14.26 21.33 1.38
C ASP A 39 15.01 20.03 1.14
N ARG A 40 15.59 19.93 -0.03
CA ARG A 40 16.35 18.73 -0.38
C ARG A 40 17.48 18.43 0.60
N GLU A 41 18.14 19.46 1.08
CA GLU A 41 19.24 19.28 2.02
C GLU A 41 18.82 18.73 3.38
N SER A 42 17.60 19.07 3.83
CA SER A 42 17.11 18.63 5.12
C SER A 42 16.05 17.52 4.99
N ALA A 43 15.74 17.10 3.77
CA ALA A 43 14.65 16.15 3.55
C ALA A 43 14.83 14.83 4.29
N HIS A 44 16.04 14.31 4.34
CA HIS A 44 16.30 13.05 5.03
C HIS A 44 15.97 13.18 6.53
N THR A 45 16.46 14.25 7.15
CA THR A 45 16.20 14.51 8.56
C THR A 45 14.71 14.75 8.80
N ARG A 46 14.08 15.55 7.94
CA ARG A 46 12.64 15.84 8.09
C ARG A 46 11.79 14.59 7.94
N ALA A 47 12.13 13.72 6.98
CA ALA A 47 11.41 12.47 6.79
C ALA A 47 11.54 11.58 8.04
N SER A 48 12.74 11.49 8.60
CA SER A 48 12.96 10.71 9.81
C SER A 48 12.14 11.24 10.98
N GLU A 49 12.06 12.56 11.12
CA GLU A 49 11.28 13.18 12.17
C GLU A 49 9.78 12.98 11.97
N LEU A 50 9.32 13.06 10.73
CA LEU A 50 7.90 12.87 10.42
C LEU A 50 7.43 11.46 10.72
N LEU A 51 8.33 10.49 10.58
CA LEU A 51 7.98 9.09 10.84
C LEU A 51 8.28 8.67 12.28
N ASP A 52 8.78 9.58 13.10
CA ASP A 52 9.06 9.28 14.50
C ASP A 52 7.83 9.63 15.33
N TRP A 53 7.18 8.61 15.91
CA TRP A 53 5.97 8.81 16.69
C TRP A 53 6.19 9.69 17.93
N ARG A 54 7.41 9.79 18.38
CA ARG A 54 7.72 10.63 19.55
C ARG A 54 7.73 12.11 19.21
N LYS A 55 8.08 12.43 17.97
CA LYS A 55 8.14 13.82 17.52
C LYS A 55 6.89 14.27 16.82
N ASN A 56 6.29 13.39 16.04
CA ASN A 56 5.11 13.71 15.25
C ASN A 56 4.02 12.63 15.37
N PRO A 57 3.42 12.47 16.55
CA PRO A 57 2.45 11.40 16.78
C PRO A 57 1.21 11.50 15.87
N GLU A 58 0.74 12.71 15.57
CA GLU A 58 -0.41 12.87 14.69
C GLU A 58 -0.12 12.40 13.27
N VAL A 59 1.08 12.71 12.77
CA VAL A 59 1.48 12.30 11.42
C VAL A 59 1.56 10.78 11.34
N VAL A 60 2.21 10.15 12.33
CA VAL A 60 2.36 8.70 12.36
C VAL A 60 1.01 8.03 12.49
N ARG A 61 0.13 8.56 13.32
CA ARG A 61 -1.21 8.01 13.51
C ARG A 61 -2.01 8.05 12.21
N GLU A 62 -1.92 9.15 11.46
CA GLU A 62 -2.63 9.29 10.20
C GLU A 62 -2.08 8.33 9.16
N ILE A 63 -0.74 8.19 9.10
CA ILE A 63 -0.11 7.25 8.18
C ILE A 63 -0.57 5.81 8.48
N ASP A 64 -0.55 5.43 9.76
CA ASP A 64 -0.96 4.08 10.15
C ASP A 64 -2.42 3.80 9.79
N ALA A 65 -3.30 4.78 10.02
CA ALA A 65 -4.71 4.64 9.70
C ALA A 65 -4.92 4.42 8.19
N ARG A 66 -4.19 5.15 7.37
CA ARG A 66 -4.29 5.00 5.92
C ARG A 66 -3.71 3.69 5.43
N GLN A 67 -2.62 3.24 6.04
CA GLN A 67 -2.03 1.96 5.64
C GLN A 67 -2.93 0.79 5.98
N ILE A 68 -3.64 0.86 7.10
CA ILE A 68 -4.62 -0.16 7.45
C ILE A 68 -5.74 -0.20 6.41
N GLY A 69 -6.27 0.98 6.04
CA GLY A 69 -7.31 1.08 5.01
C GLY A 69 -6.84 0.53 3.68
N ASN A 70 -5.60 0.87 3.28
CA ASN A 70 -5.02 0.39 2.03
C ASN A 70 -4.86 -1.14 2.04
N LYS A 71 -4.48 -1.71 3.17
CA LYS A 71 -4.35 -3.16 3.30
C LYS A 71 -5.70 -3.84 3.17
N GLU A 72 -6.75 -3.25 3.72
CA GLU A 72 -8.09 -3.80 3.61
C GLU A 72 -8.58 -3.82 2.17
N VAL A 73 -8.37 -2.72 1.45
CA VAL A 73 -8.74 -2.63 0.04
C VAL A 73 -7.96 -3.67 -0.77
N TRP A 74 -6.64 -3.77 -0.53
CA TRP A 74 -5.79 -4.73 -1.21
C TRP A 74 -6.27 -6.16 -0.97
N LEU A 75 -6.66 -6.47 0.26
CA LEU A 75 -7.13 -7.81 0.59
C LEU A 75 -8.43 -8.14 -0.14
N ILE A 76 -9.36 -7.19 -0.19
CA ILE A 76 -10.62 -7.38 -0.91
C ILE A 76 -10.35 -7.65 -2.40
N ASP A 77 -9.45 -6.88 -3.01
CA ASP A 77 -9.10 -7.05 -4.40
C ASP A 77 -8.43 -8.40 -4.64
N LYS A 78 -7.58 -8.84 -3.72
CA LYS A 78 -6.91 -10.13 -3.80
C LYS A 78 -7.94 -11.25 -3.76
N LEU A 79 -8.93 -11.16 -2.86
CA LEU A 79 -9.96 -12.18 -2.74
C LEU A 79 -10.83 -12.25 -3.99
N LYS A 80 -11.16 -11.09 -4.59
CA LYS A 80 -11.92 -11.05 -5.83
C LYS A 80 -11.13 -11.70 -6.96
N HIS A 81 -9.84 -11.44 -7.02
CA HIS A 81 -8.99 -12.00 -8.07
C HIS A 81 -8.91 -13.52 -7.94
N LEU A 82 -8.76 -14.03 -6.71
CA LEU A 82 -8.74 -15.47 -6.46
C LEU A 82 -10.07 -16.13 -6.86
N ALA A 83 -11.18 -15.47 -6.56
CA ALA A 83 -12.50 -15.98 -6.92
C ALA A 83 -12.65 -16.07 -8.44
N ASN A 84 -12.17 -15.08 -9.17
CA ASN A 84 -12.22 -15.08 -10.62
C ASN A 84 -11.35 -16.20 -11.20
N LEU A 85 -10.17 -16.42 -10.66
CA LEU A 85 -9.29 -17.50 -11.12
C LEU A 85 -9.92 -18.87 -10.84
N THR A 86 -10.60 -19.01 -9.71
CA THR A 86 -11.29 -20.25 -9.38
C THR A 86 -12.42 -20.52 -10.38
N ARG A 87 -13.19 -19.48 -10.74
CA ARG A 87 -14.27 -19.62 -11.72
C ARG A 87 -13.72 -20.04 -13.08
N ILE A 88 -12.64 -19.38 -13.53
CA ILE A 88 -11.99 -19.72 -14.80
C ILE A 88 -11.50 -21.17 -14.80
N GLN A 89 -10.91 -21.60 -13.69
CA GLN A 89 -10.40 -22.95 -13.54
C GLN A 89 -11.54 -23.97 -13.67
N GLN A 90 -12.65 -23.72 -12.99
CA GLN A 90 -13.80 -24.61 -13.03
C GLN A 90 -14.43 -24.68 -14.42
N GLU A 91 -14.59 -23.54 -15.09
CA GLU A 91 -15.13 -23.49 -16.43
C GLU A 91 -14.21 -24.20 -17.43
N ALA A 92 -12.90 -24.01 -17.29
CA ALA A 92 -11.93 -24.64 -18.16
C ALA A 92 -11.94 -26.15 -18.01
N ARG A 93 -12.07 -26.66 -16.78
CA ARG A 93 -12.15 -28.10 -16.55
C ARG A 93 -13.41 -28.68 -17.15
N ALA A 94 -14.53 -27.98 -17.01
CA ALA A 94 -15.80 -28.44 -17.57
C ALA A 94 -15.75 -28.54 -19.08
N LYS A 95 -14.93 -27.71 -19.72
CA LYS A 95 -14.78 -27.72 -21.18
C LYS A 95 -13.60 -28.56 -21.67
N GLY A 96 -12.90 -29.22 -20.75
CA GLY A 96 -11.74 -30.03 -21.11
C GLY A 96 -10.49 -29.23 -21.44
N GLN A 97 -10.48 -27.95 -21.07
CA GLN A 97 -9.32 -27.09 -21.34
C GLN A 97 -8.34 -27.15 -20.17
N TYR A 98 -7.69 -28.30 -20.05
CA TYR A 98 -6.84 -28.56 -18.89
C TYR A 98 -5.63 -27.66 -18.79
N GLY A 99 -5.07 -27.23 -19.91
CA GLY A 99 -3.94 -26.29 -19.90
C GLY A 99 -4.34 -24.97 -19.26
N VAL A 100 -5.55 -24.47 -19.56
CA VAL A 100 -6.06 -23.23 -18.97
C VAL A 100 -6.30 -23.43 -17.48
N ALA A 101 -6.86 -24.59 -17.10
CA ALA A 101 -7.12 -24.89 -15.68
C ALA A 101 -5.82 -24.93 -14.87
N ILE A 102 -4.77 -25.54 -15.43
CA ILE A 102 -3.47 -25.62 -14.77
C ILE A 102 -2.86 -24.22 -14.61
N LYS A 103 -2.97 -23.39 -15.66
CA LYS A 103 -2.44 -22.04 -15.59
C LYS A 103 -3.18 -21.21 -14.53
N ALA A 104 -4.49 -21.38 -14.43
CA ALA A 104 -5.27 -20.69 -13.41
C ALA A 104 -4.84 -21.11 -12.00
N GLU A 105 -4.57 -22.41 -11.80
CA GLU A 105 -4.11 -22.93 -10.52
C GLU A 105 -2.76 -22.34 -10.16
N GLU A 106 -1.87 -22.26 -11.12
CA GLU A 106 -0.54 -21.68 -10.93
C GLU A 106 -0.64 -20.21 -10.53
N LEU A 107 -1.50 -19.44 -11.20
CA LEU A 107 -1.70 -18.05 -10.87
C LEU A 107 -2.29 -17.86 -9.48
N LYS A 108 -3.20 -18.74 -9.07
CA LYS A 108 -3.76 -18.72 -7.72
C LYS A 108 -2.65 -18.93 -6.69
N GLY A 109 -1.77 -19.88 -6.94
CA GLY A 109 -0.65 -20.15 -6.05
C GLY A 109 0.28 -18.96 -5.91
N LYS A 110 0.55 -18.26 -7.01
CA LYS A 110 1.39 -17.07 -6.97
C LYS A 110 0.75 -15.96 -6.17
N VAL A 111 -0.56 -15.74 -6.36
CA VAL A 111 -1.27 -14.71 -5.62
C VAL A 111 -1.30 -15.03 -4.13
N GLN A 112 -1.41 -16.31 -3.77
CA GLN A 112 -1.43 -16.73 -2.38
C GLN A 112 -0.05 -16.84 -1.75
N GLY A 113 1.00 -16.65 -2.57
CA GLY A 113 2.37 -16.69 -2.06
C GLY A 113 2.96 -18.08 -1.93
N PHE A 114 2.35 -19.09 -2.58
CA PHE A 114 2.89 -20.45 -2.53
C PHE A 114 4.18 -20.59 -3.32
N TYR A 115 4.37 -19.75 -4.33
CA TYR A 115 5.58 -19.79 -5.14
C TYR A 115 6.37 -18.52 -4.86
N VAL A 116 7.50 -18.67 -4.24
CA VAL A 116 8.35 -17.55 -3.88
C VAL A 116 9.41 -17.33 -4.94
N ASP A 117 9.47 -16.09 -5.43
CA ASP A 117 10.48 -15.73 -6.40
C ASP A 117 11.78 -15.55 -5.66
N ARG A 118 12.77 -16.39 -5.91
CA ARG A 118 14.04 -16.29 -5.26
C ARG A 118 15.08 -15.88 -6.26
N ASN A 119 15.35 -14.63 -6.27
CA ASN A 119 16.39 -14.12 -7.17
C ASN A 119 17.62 -13.76 -6.40
#